data_61cd84c2e217f9f2d25180e06d5a8f9e
#
_entry.id   61cd84c2e217f9f2d25180e06d5a8f9e
#
_cell.length_a   1.000
_cell.length_b   1.000
_cell.length_c   1.000
_cell.angle_alpha   90.00
_cell.angle_beta   90.00
_cell.angle_gamma   90.00
#
_symmetry.space_group_name_H-M   'P 1'
#
loop_
_entity.id
_entity.type
_entity.pdbx_description
1 polymer ?
#
loop_
_entity_poly.entity_id
_entity_poly.type
_entity_poly.pdbx_seq_one_letter_code
_entity_poly.pdbx_strand_id
1 'polypeptide(L)'
;ECYAATQLINSAVVGVYHTCSSSEVEWIVNNSDSKIIFVGNNPGDNGEKDKMPVHRLNHILDKLSAVETVVLLDGIEKIDGDKIITWEEFIDKGKSIELDNVMSRMETINDDDTASIIYTSGTTGNPKGVELTYKNFEFELDCLISFLKYDQGDKFISWLPGAHVFGQALDNHYWIRTAMHMYIADNPLNTVDIAKELQPRLFISVPRIYEKVFSNLKSAIESKAILKIGLKIPGLKNVFKKKL
;
A
#
# COMPACT_ATOMS: atom_id res chain seq x y z
N GLU A 1 -2.38 6.49 -8.07
CA GLU A 1 -2.34 6.81 -9.51
C GLU A 1 -1.27 6.02 -10.24
N CYS A 2 0.04 6.11 -9.90
CA CYS A 2 1.13 5.41 -10.60
C CYS A 2 0.89 3.90 -10.74
N TYR A 3 0.43 3.24 -9.67
CA TYR A 3 0.12 1.82 -9.67
C TYR A 3 -0.90 1.44 -10.77
N ALA A 4 -2.06 2.08 -10.73
CA ALA A 4 -3.13 1.81 -11.69
C ALA A 4 -2.72 2.17 -13.14
N ALA A 5 -2.05 3.31 -13.31
CA ALA A 5 -1.58 3.74 -14.62
C ALA A 5 -0.57 2.75 -15.23
N THR A 6 0.33 2.19 -14.41
CA THR A 6 1.31 1.18 -14.86
C THR A 6 0.59 -0.07 -15.36
N GLN A 7 -0.39 -0.56 -14.62
CA GLN A 7 -1.16 -1.75 -15.04
C GLN A 7 -1.99 -1.50 -16.29
N LEU A 8 -2.62 -0.31 -16.40
CA LEU A 8 -3.43 0.04 -17.58
C LEU A 8 -2.64 0.04 -18.89
N ILE A 9 -1.33 0.20 -18.85
CA ILE A 9 -0.49 0.14 -20.05
C ILE A 9 0.19 -1.23 -20.23
N ASN A 10 -0.35 -2.28 -19.61
CA ASN A 10 0.20 -3.64 -19.63
C ASN A 10 1.66 -3.72 -19.16
N SER A 11 1.94 -3.12 -18.00
CA SER A 11 3.25 -3.15 -17.36
C SER A 11 3.11 -3.64 -15.91
N ALA A 12 4.06 -4.46 -15.47
CA ALA A 12 4.06 -5.00 -14.12
C ALA A 12 4.49 -3.94 -13.09
N VAL A 13 3.78 -3.87 -11.98
CA VAL A 13 4.16 -3.03 -10.84
C VAL A 13 5.05 -3.81 -9.90
N VAL A 14 6.13 -3.17 -9.44
CA VAL A 14 7.03 -3.73 -8.43
C VAL A 14 6.96 -2.89 -7.16
N GLY A 15 6.41 -3.47 -6.11
CA GLY A 15 6.33 -2.80 -4.81
C GLY A 15 7.63 -2.95 -4.02
N VAL A 16 8.25 -1.82 -3.66
CA VAL A 16 9.44 -1.79 -2.79
C VAL A 16 9.06 -1.17 -1.46
N TYR A 17 9.34 -1.89 -0.36
CA TYR A 17 9.07 -1.35 0.98
C TYR A 17 9.99 -0.16 1.28
N HIS A 18 9.42 0.86 1.86
CA HIS A 18 10.19 2.03 2.33
C HIS A 18 11.26 1.68 3.36
N THR A 19 11.17 0.53 4.01
CA THR A 19 12.15 0.02 4.98
C THR A 19 13.29 -0.78 4.36
N CYS A 20 13.24 -1.09 3.06
CA CYS A 20 14.32 -1.81 2.37
C CYS A 20 15.63 -1.04 2.44
N SER A 21 16.71 -1.76 2.68
CA SER A 21 18.07 -1.22 2.56
C SER A 21 18.43 -0.90 1.11
N SER A 22 19.45 -0.08 0.88
CA SER A 22 19.93 0.21 -0.48
C SER A 22 20.29 -1.05 -1.27
N SER A 23 20.89 -2.06 -0.64
CA SER A 23 21.22 -3.34 -1.28
C SER A 23 20.00 -4.17 -1.65
N GLU A 24 18.95 -4.13 -0.85
CA GLU A 24 17.67 -4.79 -1.18
C GLU A 24 16.96 -4.07 -2.33
N VAL A 25 16.97 -2.73 -2.33
CA VAL A 25 16.42 -1.94 -3.44
C VAL A 25 17.18 -2.23 -4.74
N GLU A 26 18.53 -2.23 -4.70
CA GLU A 26 19.37 -2.59 -5.83
C GLU A 26 19.04 -3.97 -6.40
N TRP A 27 18.91 -4.96 -5.51
CA TRP A 27 18.54 -6.32 -5.90
C TRP A 27 17.16 -6.38 -6.56
N ILE A 28 16.14 -5.81 -5.91
CA ILE A 28 14.76 -5.85 -6.38
C ILE A 28 14.65 -5.20 -7.76
N VAL A 29 15.20 -3.99 -7.91
CA VAL A 29 15.10 -3.21 -9.15
C VAL A 29 15.81 -3.89 -10.31
N ASN A 30 17.02 -4.42 -10.09
CA ASN A 30 17.78 -5.11 -11.13
C ASN A 30 17.17 -6.48 -11.47
N ASN A 31 16.68 -7.23 -10.46
CA ASN A 31 16.08 -8.54 -10.68
C ASN A 31 14.72 -8.46 -11.41
N SER A 32 13.97 -7.39 -11.20
CA SER A 32 12.70 -7.14 -11.89
C SER A 32 12.86 -6.44 -13.24
N ASP A 33 14.06 -6.05 -13.63
CA ASP A 33 14.35 -5.28 -14.83
C ASP A 33 13.53 -3.98 -14.94
N SER A 34 13.27 -3.34 -13.78
CA SER A 34 12.45 -2.13 -13.71
C SER A 34 13.03 -0.97 -14.51
N LYS A 35 12.20 -0.32 -15.32
CA LYS A 35 12.60 0.80 -16.19
C LYS A 35 12.36 2.15 -15.56
N ILE A 36 11.31 2.27 -14.76
CA ILE A 36 10.90 3.52 -14.12
C ILE A 36 10.77 3.28 -12.62
N ILE A 37 11.30 4.20 -11.82
CA ILE A 37 11.14 4.19 -10.37
C ILE A 37 10.40 5.45 -9.94
N PHE A 38 9.29 5.28 -9.21
CA PHE A 38 8.60 6.37 -8.52
C PHE A 38 9.05 6.40 -7.07
N VAL A 39 9.55 7.54 -6.61
CA VAL A 39 10.05 7.72 -5.24
C VAL A 39 9.13 8.64 -4.48
N GLY A 40 8.51 8.11 -3.41
CA GLY A 40 7.67 8.86 -2.49
C GLY A 40 8.35 9.13 -1.15
N ASN A 41 7.76 10.01 -0.36
CA ASN A 41 8.15 10.22 1.03
C ASN A 41 7.63 9.09 1.90
N ASN A 42 8.41 8.79 2.95
CA ASN A 42 7.92 8.00 4.05
C ASN A 42 7.65 8.92 5.27
N PRO A 43 6.38 9.16 5.63
CA PRO A 43 6.04 10.04 6.75
C PRO A 43 6.54 9.56 8.12
N GLY A 44 7.00 8.29 8.23
CA GLY A 44 7.50 7.69 9.47
C GLY A 44 9.01 7.89 9.76
N ASP A 45 9.78 8.46 8.87
CA ASP A 45 11.25 8.51 9.00
C ASP A 45 11.80 9.65 9.87
N ASN A 46 10.97 10.34 10.65
CA ASN A 46 11.38 11.38 11.63
C ASN A 46 12.48 12.36 11.14
N GLY A 47 12.65 12.54 9.83
CA GLY A 47 13.64 13.44 9.23
C GLY A 47 15.09 12.92 9.20
N GLU A 48 15.34 11.66 9.53
CA GLU A 48 16.68 11.06 9.35
C GLU A 48 16.94 10.86 7.85
N LYS A 49 17.78 11.75 7.26
CA LYS A 49 18.07 11.77 5.81
C LYS A 49 18.48 10.41 5.26
N ASP A 50 19.38 9.71 5.93
CA ASP A 50 19.89 8.40 5.47
C ASP A 50 18.83 7.29 5.40
N LYS A 51 17.69 7.50 6.05
CA LYS A 51 16.55 6.57 6.02
C LYS A 51 15.50 6.93 4.98
N MET A 52 15.60 8.09 4.34
CA MET A 52 14.65 8.48 3.30
C MET A 52 14.87 7.65 2.03
N PRO A 53 13.80 7.20 1.37
CA PRO A 53 13.90 6.38 0.14
C PRO A 53 14.78 7.02 -0.94
N VAL A 54 14.68 8.32 -1.13
CA VAL A 54 15.45 9.06 -2.14
C VAL A 54 16.97 8.98 -1.90
N HIS A 55 17.43 9.10 -0.65
CA HIS A 55 18.85 9.02 -0.34
C HIS A 55 19.39 7.60 -0.48
N ARG A 56 18.61 6.59 -0.09
CA ARG A 56 18.99 5.18 -0.32
C ARG A 56 19.12 4.86 -1.80
N LEU A 57 18.22 5.37 -2.62
CA LEU A 57 18.27 5.21 -4.06
C LEU A 57 19.49 5.91 -4.65
N ASN A 58 19.80 7.13 -4.21
CA ASN A 58 20.95 7.90 -4.70
C ASN A 58 22.29 7.15 -4.53
N HIS A 59 22.45 6.37 -3.46
CA HIS A 59 23.65 5.57 -3.21
C HIS A 59 23.86 4.41 -4.18
N ILE A 60 22.82 4.00 -4.92
CA ILE A 60 22.86 2.84 -5.80
C ILE A 60 22.52 3.17 -7.25
N LEU A 61 22.26 4.42 -7.56
CA LEU A 61 21.74 4.84 -8.86
C LEU A 61 22.63 4.38 -10.03
N ASP A 62 23.95 4.45 -9.85
CA ASP A 62 24.92 3.99 -10.85
C ASP A 62 24.89 2.49 -11.11
N LYS A 63 24.31 1.70 -10.19
CA LYS A 63 24.23 0.25 -10.27
C LYS A 63 22.91 -0.23 -10.88
N LEU A 64 21.97 0.68 -11.13
CA LEU A 64 20.64 0.40 -11.69
C LEU A 64 20.71 0.53 -13.22
N SER A 65 21.27 -0.48 -13.88
CA SER A 65 21.58 -0.42 -15.32
C SER A 65 20.35 -0.35 -16.21
N ALA A 66 19.26 -1.02 -15.83
CA ALA A 66 18.01 -1.09 -16.58
C ALA A 66 17.11 0.14 -16.38
N VAL A 67 17.34 0.92 -15.32
CA VAL A 67 16.52 2.09 -15.00
C VAL A 67 16.79 3.23 -15.97
N GLU A 68 15.75 3.68 -16.62
CA GLU A 68 15.77 4.77 -17.59
C GLU A 68 15.33 6.09 -16.96
N THR A 69 14.42 6.05 -16.00
CA THR A 69 13.84 7.24 -15.35
C THR A 69 13.56 7.01 -13.88
N VAL A 70 13.90 8.00 -13.08
CA VAL A 70 13.50 8.11 -11.66
C VAL A 70 12.61 9.33 -11.53
N VAL A 71 11.39 9.13 -11.07
CA VAL A 71 10.40 10.18 -10.87
C VAL A 71 10.29 10.50 -9.38
N LEU A 72 10.63 11.71 -8.99
CA LEU A 72 10.47 12.21 -7.63
C LEU A 72 9.05 12.73 -7.46
N LEU A 73 8.27 12.09 -6.58
CA LEU A 73 6.91 12.56 -6.26
C LEU A 73 6.96 13.88 -5.48
N ASP A 74 5.82 14.58 -5.40
CA ASP A 74 5.74 15.88 -4.72
C ASP A 74 6.24 15.84 -3.28
N GLY A 75 6.98 16.87 -2.90
CA GLY A 75 7.55 17.02 -1.57
C GLY A 75 8.85 16.24 -1.32
N ILE A 76 9.42 15.59 -2.34
CA ILE A 76 10.72 14.93 -2.27
C ILE A 76 11.85 15.94 -2.48
N GLU A 77 12.91 15.86 -1.65
CA GLU A 77 14.13 16.64 -1.87
C GLU A 77 14.72 16.31 -3.24
N LYS A 78 14.95 17.32 -4.06
CA LYS A 78 15.53 17.13 -5.40
C LYS A 78 16.97 16.64 -5.27
N ILE A 79 17.28 15.55 -5.94
CA ILE A 79 18.64 15.05 -6.14
C ILE A 79 19.02 15.21 -7.60
N ASP A 80 20.31 15.42 -7.88
CA ASP A 80 20.80 15.62 -9.24
C ASP A 80 21.10 14.27 -9.91
N GLY A 81 20.80 14.19 -11.21
CA GLY A 81 21.11 13.02 -12.04
C GLY A 81 20.39 13.07 -13.37
N ASP A 82 21.03 12.59 -14.42
CA ASP A 82 20.51 12.66 -15.81
C ASP A 82 19.21 11.88 -16.01
N LYS A 83 18.96 10.88 -15.16
CA LYS A 83 17.75 10.04 -15.21
C LYS A 83 16.64 10.53 -14.28
N ILE A 84 16.87 11.60 -13.50
CA ILE A 84 15.97 12.06 -12.45
C ILE A 84 15.11 13.20 -12.95
N ILE A 85 13.80 13.05 -12.80
CA ILE A 85 12.82 14.08 -13.12
C ILE A 85 11.84 14.26 -11.97
N THR A 86 11.23 15.45 -11.90
CA THR A 86 10.15 15.72 -10.96
C THR A 86 8.84 15.12 -11.44
N TRP A 87 7.87 15.02 -10.53
CA TRP A 87 6.50 14.62 -10.87
C TRP A 87 5.88 15.52 -11.94
N GLU A 88 6.09 16.84 -11.84
CA GLU A 88 5.59 17.81 -12.81
C GLU A 88 6.19 17.58 -14.20
N GLU A 89 7.52 17.40 -14.29
CA GLU A 89 8.21 17.09 -15.54
C GLU A 89 7.72 15.76 -16.16
N PHE A 90 7.42 14.76 -15.31
CA PHE A 90 6.86 13.49 -15.77
C PHE A 90 5.46 13.66 -16.36
N ILE A 91 4.58 14.40 -15.67
CA ILE A 91 3.22 14.69 -16.17
C ILE A 91 3.27 15.52 -17.44
N ASP A 92 4.19 16.48 -17.54
CA ASP A 92 4.34 17.31 -18.76
C ASP A 92 4.75 16.47 -19.98
N LYS A 93 5.61 15.47 -19.81
CA LYS A 93 5.93 14.52 -20.89
C LYS A 93 4.68 13.76 -21.38
N GLY A 94 3.79 13.41 -20.45
CA GLY A 94 2.53 12.71 -20.77
C GLY A 94 1.55 13.53 -21.61
N LYS A 95 1.59 14.87 -21.55
CA LYS A 95 0.69 15.74 -22.31
C LYS A 95 0.81 15.60 -23.83
N SER A 96 1.93 15.11 -24.31
CA SER A 96 2.19 14.87 -25.75
C SER A 96 1.75 13.47 -26.22
N ILE A 97 1.27 12.63 -25.33
CA ILE A 97 0.86 11.25 -25.65
C ILE A 97 -0.61 11.25 -26.04
N GLU A 98 -0.89 10.79 -27.24
CA GLU A 98 -2.25 10.63 -27.75
C GLU A 98 -2.99 9.52 -26.96
N LEU A 99 -4.25 9.77 -26.61
CA LEU A 99 -5.07 8.83 -25.86
C LEU A 99 -5.21 7.48 -26.55
N ASP A 100 -5.28 7.46 -27.88
CA ASP A 100 -5.38 6.24 -28.68
C ASP A 100 -4.18 5.30 -28.47
N ASN A 101 -2.99 5.85 -28.20
CA ASN A 101 -1.81 5.05 -27.88
C ASN A 101 -1.97 4.34 -26.53
N VAL A 102 -2.59 5.00 -25.55
CA VAL A 102 -2.87 4.42 -24.24
C VAL A 102 -3.94 3.32 -24.38
N MET A 103 -5.03 3.61 -25.11
CA MET A 103 -6.12 2.67 -25.35
C MET A 103 -5.63 1.42 -26.07
N SER A 104 -4.78 1.58 -27.09
CA SER A 104 -4.19 0.44 -27.81
C SER A 104 -3.35 -0.46 -26.90
N ARG A 105 -2.65 0.10 -25.89
CA ARG A 105 -1.92 -0.69 -24.91
C ARG A 105 -2.86 -1.43 -23.96
N MET A 106 -3.93 -0.79 -23.50
CA MET A 106 -4.94 -1.43 -22.67
C MET A 106 -5.55 -2.66 -23.35
N GLU A 107 -5.77 -2.59 -24.65
CA GLU A 107 -6.32 -3.70 -25.47
C GLU A 107 -5.35 -4.91 -25.58
N THR A 108 -4.07 -4.74 -25.26
CA THR A 108 -3.10 -5.85 -25.26
C THR A 108 -3.09 -6.66 -23.98
N ILE A 109 -3.80 -6.23 -22.94
CA ILE A 109 -3.81 -6.90 -21.63
C ILE A 109 -4.52 -8.25 -21.76
N ASN A 110 -3.86 -9.30 -21.27
CA ASN A 110 -4.42 -10.64 -21.15
C ASN A 110 -4.45 -11.06 -19.67
N ASP A 111 -5.35 -11.95 -19.34
CA ASP A 111 -5.52 -12.48 -17.98
C ASP A 111 -4.24 -13.06 -17.37
N ASP A 112 -3.42 -13.70 -18.19
CA ASP A 112 -2.19 -14.36 -17.80
C ASP A 112 -0.96 -13.44 -17.81
N ASP A 113 -1.10 -12.16 -18.21
CA ASP A 113 -0.02 -11.17 -18.14
C ASP A 113 0.29 -10.82 -16.69
N THR A 114 1.56 -10.57 -16.40
CA THR A 114 2.02 -10.19 -15.05
C THR A 114 1.57 -8.77 -14.72
N ALA A 115 0.66 -8.63 -13.76
CA ALA A 115 0.17 -7.34 -13.28
C ALA A 115 1.05 -6.75 -12.17
N SER A 116 1.65 -7.59 -11.33
CA SER A 116 2.52 -7.16 -10.24
C SER A 116 3.57 -8.21 -9.89
N ILE A 117 4.75 -7.75 -9.44
CA ILE A 117 5.80 -8.60 -8.87
C ILE A 117 5.99 -8.20 -7.41
N ILE A 118 5.74 -9.13 -6.49
CA ILE A 118 5.84 -8.89 -5.06
C ILE A 118 7.05 -9.61 -4.49
N TYR A 119 7.97 -8.83 -3.91
CA TYR A 119 9.16 -9.37 -3.30
C TYR A 119 8.91 -9.80 -1.87
N THR A 120 9.21 -11.07 -1.59
CA THR A 120 9.10 -11.66 -0.24
C THR A 120 10.48 -11.98 0.30
N SER A 121 10.68 -11.75 1.61
CA SER A 121 11.90 -12.17 2.29
C SER A 121 11.99 -13.69 2.27
N GLY A 122 12.90 -14.21 1.46
CA GLY A 122 13.25 -15.65 1.49
C GLY A 122 13.92 -16.01 2.82
N THR A 123 13.78 -17.25 3.26
CA THR A 123 14.45 -17.77 4.46
C THR A 123 15.97 -17.84 4.31
N THR A 124 16.49 -17.77 3.11
CA THR A 124 17.92 -17.92 2.79
C THR A 124 18.26 -17.05 1.58
N GLY A 125 18.79 -15.83 1.80
CA GLY A 125 19.36 -15.01 0.73
C GLY A 125 18.49 -13.82 0.29
N ASN A 126 18.66 -13.41 -0.96
CA ASN A 126 17.97 -12.25 -1.53
C ASN A 126 16.45 -12.45 -1.63
N PRO A 127 15.64 -11.37 -1.55
CA PRO A 127 14.22 -11.44 -1.77
C PRO A 127 13.85 -12.10 -3.11
N LYS A 128 12.76 -12.85 -3.11
CA LYS A 128 12.23 -13.53 -4.32
C LYS A 128 11.01 -12.78 -4.84
N GLY A 129 11.00 -12.49 -6.14
CA GLY A 129 9.86 -11.90 -6.82
C GLY A 129 8.79 -12.96 -7.13
N VAL A 130 7.59 -12.72 -6.63
CA VAL A 130 6.40 -13.53 -6.95
C VAL A 130 5.59 -12.77 -7.99
N GLU A 131 5.46 -13.33 -9.17
CA GLU A 131 4.64 -12.77 -10.24
C GLU A 131 3.17 -13.06 -9.96
N LEU A 132 2.34 -12.02 -10.00
CA LEU A 132 0.89 -12.11 -9.92
C LEU A 132 0.27 -11.60 -11.21
N THR A 133 -0.57 -12.41 -11.82
CA THR A 133 -1.26 -12.08 -13.06
C THR A 133 -2.53 -11.28 -12.80
N TYR A 134 -3.10 -10.64 -13.83
CA TYR A 134 -4.41 -10.00 -13.75
C TYR A 134 -5.46 -10.99 -13.26
N LYS A 135 -5.44 -12.23 -13.77
CA LYS A 135 -6.33 -13.32 -13.35
C LYS A 135 -6.24 -13.68 -11.87
N ASN A 136 -5.02 -13.61 -11.27
CA ASN A 136 -4.87 -13.86 -9.85
C ASN A 136 -5.60 -12.78 -9.03
N PHE A 137 -5.46 -11.51 -9.40
CA PHE A 137 -6.18 -10.42 -8.74
C PHE A 137 -7.69 -10.53 -8.95
N GLU A 138 -8.15 -10.82 -10.16
CA GLU A 138 -9.58 -10.95 -10.44
C GLU A 138 -10.21 -12.08 -9.64
N PHE A 139 -9.59 -13.25 -9.59
CA PHE A 139 -10.06 -14.37 -8.77
C PHE A 139 -10.15 -14.02 -7.29
N GLU A 140 -9.14 -13.35 -6.73
CA GLU A 140 -9.15 -12.91 -5.33
C GLU A 140 -10.25 -11.89 -5.07
N LEU A 141 -10.46 -10.95 -5.99
CA LEU A 141 -11.54 -9.95 -5.89
C LEU A 141 -12.93 -10.60 -5.89
N ASP A 142 -13.17 -11.55 -6.77
CA ASP A 142 -14.45 -12.28 -6.83
C ASP A 142 -14.70 -13.03 -5.52
N CYS A 143 -13.67 -13.66 -4.96
CA CYS A 143 -13.74 -14.28 -3.64
C CYS A 143 -14.11 -13.25 -2.56
N LEU A 144 -13.39 -12.13 -2.48
CA LEU A 144 -13.66 -11.08 -1.49
C LEU A 144 -15.07 -10.51 -1.60
N ILE A 145 -15.52 -10.21 -2.82
CA ILE A 145 -16.85 -9.70 -3.10
C ILE A 145 -17.95 -10.68 -2.69
N SER A 146 -17.71 -11.98 -2.85
CA SER A 146 -18.66 -13.02 -2.44
C SER A 146 -18.86 -13.09 -0.91
N PHE A 147 -17.82 -12.77 -0.13
CA PHE A 147 -17.85 -12.83 1.34
C PHE A 147 -18.21 -11.51 2.00
N LEU A 148 -17.71 -10.39 1.46
CA LEU A 148 -17.81 -9.08 2.08
C LEU A 148 -19.07 -8.37 1.55
N LYS A 149 -20.03 -8.15 2.43
CA LYS A 149 -21.23 -7.34 2.10
C LYS A 149 -20.87 -5.86 2.17
N TYR A 150 -21.06 -5.17 1.07
CA TYR A 150 -20.83 -3.74 0.92
C TYR A 150 -21.91 -3.12 0.05
N ASP A 151 -22.07 -1.82 0.17
CA ASP A 151 -22.86 -0.99 -0.72
C ASP A 151 -21.94 0.03 -1.42
N GLN A 152 -22.33 0.45 -2.63
CA GLN A 152 -21.60 1.48 -3.35
C GLN A 152 -21.54 2.75 -2.50
N GLY A 153 -20.35 3.34 -2.36
CA GLY A 153 -20.11 4.51 -1.52
C GLY A 153 -19.86 4.22 -0.04
N ASP A 154 -19.90 2.95 0.38
CA ASP A 154 -19.45 2.57 1.72
C ASP A 154 -18.00 3.00 1.96
N LYS A 155 -17.67 3.29 3.20
CA LYS A 155 -16.35 3.79 3.59
C LYS A 155 -15.38 2.64 3.91
N PHE A 156 -14.15 2.81 3.48
CA PHE A 156 -13.05 1.87 3.68
C PHE A 156 -11.76 2.65 3.99
N ILE A 157 -10.90 2.11 4.84
CA ILE A 157 -9.63 2.74 5.22
C ILE A 157 -8.48 1.98 4.60
N SER A 158 -7.70 2.68 3.78
CA SER A 158 -6.42 2.24 3.26
C SER A 158 -5.32 2.63 4.23
N TRP A 159 -4.55 1.66 4.71
CA TRP A 159 -3.43 1.87 5.63
C TRP A 159 -2.34 0.80 5.51
N LEU A 160 -2.60 -0.24 4.72
CA LEU A 160 -1.67 -1.32 4.50
C LEU A 160 -0.54 -0.88 3.56
N PRO A 161 0.67 -1.41 3.73
CA PRO A 161 1.76 -1.07 2.82
C PRO A 161 1.42 -1.44 1.37
N GLY A 162 1.50 -0.48 0.45
CA GLY A 162 1.23 -0.71 -0.98
C GLY A 162 2.23 -1.65 -1.67
N ALA A 163 3.36 -1.95 -1.04
CA ALA A 163 4.30 -2.96 -1.51
C ALA A 163 3.87 -4.40 -1.15
N HIS A 164 2.88 -4.58 -0.25
CA HIS A 164 2.40 -5.89 0.18
C HIS A 164 1.19 -6.31 -0.65
N VAL A 165 1.08 -7.61 -0.98
CA VAL A 165 -0.05 -8.14 -1.76
C VAL A 165 -1.41 -7.76 -1.18
N PHE A 166 -1.53 -7.78 0.14
CA PHE A 166 -2.77 -7.45 0.83
C PHE A 166 -3.17 -5.98 0.64
N GLY A 167 -2.19 -5.04 0.70
CA GLY A 167 -2.41 -3.64 0.35
C GLY A 167 -2.77 -3.47 -1.13
N GLN A 168 -2.08 -4.18 -2.03
CA GLN A 168 -2.38 -4.09 -3.45
C GLN A 168 -3.78 -4.61 -3.78
N ALA A 169 -4.15 -5.79 -3.31
CA ALA A 169 -5.46 -6.37 -3.58
C ALA A 169 -6.61 -5.52 -3.03
N LEU A 170 -6.48 -5.00 -1.81
CA LEU A 170 -7.53 -4.24 -1.15
C LEU A 170 -7.52 -2.76 -1.55
N ASP A 171 -6.35 -2.11 -1.44
CA ASP A 171 -6.28 -0.66 -1.59
C ASP A 171 -6.24 -0.22 -3.06
N ASN A 172 -5.82 -1.09 -3.99
CA ASN A 172 -5.76 -0.72 -5.41
C ASN A 172 -6.85 -1.38 -6.26
N HIS A 173 -7.23 -2.62 -5.98
CA HIS A 173 -8.18 -3.33 -6.82
C HIS A 173 -9.59 -3.38 -6.23
N TYR A 174 -9.72 -3.75 -4.95
CA TYR A 174 -11.04 -3.96 -4.33
C TYR A 174 -11.90 -2.69 -4.32
N TRP A 175 -11.35 -1.54 -3.93
CA TRP A 175 -12.12 -0.30 -3.87
C TRP A 175 -12.57 0.19 -5.26
N ILE A 176 -11.73 0.00 -6.31
CA ILE A 176 -12.11 0.34 -7.69
C ILE A 176 -13.28 -0.54 -8.13
N ARG A 177 -13.18 -1.86 -7.91
CA ARG A 177 -14.20 -2.82 -8.30
C ARG A 177 -15.53 -2.61 -7.57
N THR A 178 -15.50 -2.16 -6.32
CA THR A 178 -16.67 -2.01 -5.46
C THR A 178 -17.23 -0.60 -5.43
N ALA A 179 -16.53 0.39 -6.00
CA ALA A 179 -16.87 1.80 -5.94
C ALA A 179 -17.10 2.33 -4.50
N MET A 180 -16.34 1.82 -3.53
CA MET A 180 -16.32 2.32 -2.16
C MET A 180 -15.55 3.62 -2.06
N HIS A 181 -15.79 4.42 -1.01
CA HIS A 181 -14.97 5.57 -0.70
C HIS A 181 -13.75 5.17 0.10
N MET A 182 -12.56 5.27 -0.50
CA MET A 182 -11.29 4.99 0.15
C MET A 182 -10.77 6.22 0.90
N TYR A 183 -10.48 6.04 2.18
CA TYR A 183 -9.82 7.03 3.03
C TYR A 183 -8.41 6.55 3.34
N ILE A 184 -7.41 7.32 2.93
CA ILE A 184 -6.00 6.97 3.11
C ILE A 184 -5.55 7.47 4.48
N ALA A 185 -5.08 6.58 5.34
CA ALA A 185 -4.48 6.94 6.62
C ALA A 185 -3.04 7.42 6.37
N ASP A 186 -2.77 8.64 6.82
CA ASP A 186 -1.43 9.26 6.75
C ASP A 186 -0.41 8.54 7.64
N ASN A 187 -0.88 7.97 8.74
CA ASN A 187 -0.06 7.24 9.68
C ASN A 187 -0.78 5.96 10.15
N PRO A 188 -0.20 4.78 9.94
CA PRO A 188 -0.77 3.50 10.39
C PRO A 188 -1.08 3.45 11.90
N LEU A 189 -0.38 4.25 12.73
CA LEU A 189 -0.61 4.30 14.17
C LEU A 189 -1.94 4.96 14.53
N ASN A 190 -2.46 5.84 13.68
CA ASN A 190 -3.70 6.58 13.88
C ASN A 190 -4.93 5.86 13.32
N THR A 191 -4.74 4.72 12.65
CA THR A 191 -5.81 4.00 11.93
C THR A 191 -7.01 3.66 12.81
N VAL A 192 -6.79 3.32 14.08
CA VAL A 192 -7.87 3.00 15.04
C VAL A 192 -8.70 4.24 15.38
N ASP A 193 -8.06 5.40 15.52
CA ASP A 193 -8.77 6.66 15.84
C ASP A 193 -9.51 7.18 14.59
N ILE A 194 -8.91 7.06 13.42
CA ILE A 194 -9.57 7.32 12.13
C ILE A 194 -10.80 6.40 11.97
N ALA A 195 -10.68 5.11 12.32
CA ALA A 195 -11.78 4.17 12.23
C ALA A 195 -12.95 4.52 13.17
N LYS A 196 -12.66 5.06 14.37
CA LYS A 196 -13.69 5.53 15.31
C LYS A 196 -14.47 6.73 14.76
N GLU A 197 -13.77 7.67 14.13
CA GLU A 197 -14.37 8.87 13.56
C GLU A 197 -15.15 8.54 12.28
N LEU A 198 -14.52 7.80 11.39
CA LEU A 198 -15.05 7.50 10.07
C LEU A 198 -16.18 6.47 10.09
N GLN A 199 -16.16 5.53 11.07
CA GLN A 199 -17.05 4.38 11.16
C GLN A 199 -17.16 3.63 9.83
N PRO A 200 -16.05 3.08 9.31
CA PRO A 200 -16.02 2.43 8.02
C PRO A 200 -16.88 1.17 8.02
N ARG A 201 -17.48 0.86 6.88
CA ARG A 201 -18.21 -0.40 6.67
C ARG A 201 -17.28 -1.60 6.77
N LEU A 202 -16.08 -1.45 6.21
CA LEU A 202 -15.01 -2.42 6.23
C LEU A 202 -13.76 -1.83 6.91
N PHE A 203 -13.25 -2.56 7.88
CA PHE A 203 -11.96 -2.31 8.50
C PHE A 203 -11.13 -3.59 8.38
N ILE A 204 -10.37 -3.66 7.30
CA ILE A 204 -9.50 -4.80 7.03
C ILE A 204 -8.15 -4.52 7.66
N SER A 205 -7.62 -5.50 8.42
CA SER A 205 -6.42 -5.30 9.19
C SER A 205 -5.68 -6.61 9.42
N VAL A 206 -4.44 -6.51 9.88
CA VAL A 206 -3.62 -7.65 10.28
C VAL A 206 -3.87 -8.01 11.75
N PRO A 207 -3.70 -9.30 12.14
CA PRO A 207 -3.98 -9.78 13.50
C PRO A 207 -3.39 -8.92 14.61
N ARG A 208 -2.17 -8.42 14.43
CA ARG A 208 -1.46 -7.59 15.41
C ARG A 208 -2.20 -6.31 15.81
N ILE A 209 -2.96 -5.70 14.89
CA ILE A 209 -3.75 -4.51 15.22
C ILE A 209 -4.90 -4.88 16.15
N TYR A 210 -5.60 -5.97 15.84
CA TYR A 210 -6.69 -6.46 16.70
C TYR A 210 -6.17 -6.85 18.10
N GLU A 211 -5.01 -7.48 18.19
CA GLU A 211 -4.34 -7.79 19.46
C GLU A 211 -4.01 -6.53 20.27
N LYS A 212 -3.48 -5.48 19.60
CA LYS A 212 -3.18 -4.19 20.23
C LYS A 212 -4.44 -3.50 20.72
N VAL A 213 -5.50 -3.47 19.91
CA VAL A 213 -6.80 -2.92 20.32
C VAL A 213 -7.36 -3.68 21.53
N PHE A 214 -7.33 -5.00 21.48
CA PHE A 214 -7.78 -5.85 22.59
C PHE A 214 -6.98 -5.60 23.86
N SER A 215 -5.65 -5.52 23.78
CA SER A 215 -4.77 -5.24 24.91
C SER A 215 -5.06 -3.88 25.55
N ASN A 216 -5.24 -2.83 24.71
CA ASN A 216 -5.57 -1.49 25.18
C ASN A 216 -6.94 -1.45 25.87
N LEU A 217 -7.95 -2.10 25.29
CA LEU A 217 -9.27 -2.23 25.92
C LEU A 217 -9.21 -2.98 27.24
N LYS A 218 -8.47 -4.08 27.29
CA LYS A 218 -8.26 -4.85 28.53
C LYS A 218 -7.62 -4.01 29.62
N SER A 219 -6.55 -3.29 29.30
CA SER A 219 -5.87 -2.39 30.23
C SER A 219 -6.78 -1.25 30.72
N ALA A 220 -7.58 -0.67 29.82
CA ALA A 220 -8.55 0.37 30.19
C ALA A 220 -9.66 -0.15 31.11
N ILE A 221 -10.13 -1.38 30.89
CA ILE A 221 -11.11 -2.04 31.76
C ILE A 221 -10.48 -2.35 33.14
N GLU A 222 -9.26 -2.83 33.13
CA GLU A 222 -8.55 -3.18 34.35
C GLU A 222 -8.16 -1.98 35.23
N SER A 223 -7.90 -0.82 34.60
CA SER A 223 -7.58 0.42 35.33
C SER A 223 -8.79 1.09 35.97
N LYS A 224 -9.99 0.84 35.48
CA LYS A 224 -11.24 1.43 36.02
C LYS A 224 -11.86 0.47 37.05
N ALA A 225 -11.64 0.73 38.35
CA ALA A 225 -12.17 -0.08 39.44
C ALA A 225 -13.70 -0.29 39.38
N ILE A 226 -14.46 0.71 38.93
CA ILE A 226 -15.92 0.67 38.77
C ILE A 226 -16.32 -0.33 37.68
N LEU A 227 -15.55 -0.42 36.60
CA LEU A 227 -15.78 -1.41 35.53
C LEU A 227 -15.48 -2.82 35.98
N LYS A 228 -14.41 -3.02 36.79
CA LYS A 228 -14.09 -4.32 37.38
C LYS A 228 -15.24 -4.86 38.26
N ILE A 229 -15.84 -3.99 39.05
CA ILE A 229 -16.96 -4.36 39.95
C ILE A 229 -18.22 -4.64 39.09
N GLY A 230 -18.54 -3.78 38.14
CA GLY A 230 -19.74 -3.92 37.29
C GLY A 230 -19.73 -5.18 36.41
N LEU A 231 -18.56 -5.58 35.89
CA LEU A 231 -18.42 -6.82 35.10
C LEU A 231 -18.53 -8.10 35.92
N LYS A 232 -18.35 -8.01 37.23
CA LYS A 232 -18.51 -9.16 38.19
C LYS A 232 -19.95 -9.34 38.67
N ILE A 233 -20.82 -8.34 38.49
CA ILE A 233 -22.21 -8.41 38.96
C ILE A 233 -23.07 -9.04 37.84
N PRO A 234 -23.73 -10.19 38.10
CA PRO A 234 -24.68 -10.78 37.18
C PRO A 234 -25.81 -9.79 36.84
N GLY A 235 -26.07 -9.59 35.55
CA GLY A 235 -27.08 -8.64 35.06
C GLY A 235 -26.55 -7.26 34.59
N LEU A 236 -25.48 -6.73 35.18
CA LEU A 236 -24.86 -5.47 34.73
C LEU A 236 -23.86 -5.65 33.59
N LYS A 237 -23.40 -6.86 33.35
CA LYS A 237 -22.43 -7.21 32.29
C LYS A 237 -22.86 -6.72 30.89
N ASN A 238 -24.15 -6.81 30.59
CA ASN A 238 -24.67 -6.40 29.28
C ASN A 238 -24.80 -4.87 29.13
N VAL A 239 -25.00 -4.15 30.24
CA VAL A 239 -25.06 -2.68 30.26
C VAL A 239 -23.67 -2.08 30.06
N PHE A 240 -22.67 -2.68 30.67
CA PHE A 240 -21.28 -2.23 30.52
C PHE A 240 -20.66 -2.62 29.17
N LYS A 241 -21.09 -3.74 28.55
CA LYS A 241 -20.68 -4.12 27.20
C LYS A 241 -21.20 -3.16 26.11
N LYS A 242 -22.29 -2.43 26.35
CA LYS A 242 -22.84 -1.43 25.40
C LYS A 242 -22.13 -0.06 25.49
N LYS A 243 -21.32 0.17 26.55
CA LYS A 243 -20.60 1.44 26.75
C LYS A 243 -19.08 1.34 26.52
N LEU A 244 -18.60 0.17 26.16
CA LEU A 244 -17.26 -0.12 25.64
C LEU A 244 -17.27 -0.16 24.12
#